data_0627f1cb17d0769552801ddd192e4fc9
#
_entry.id   0627f1cb17d0769552801ddd192e4fc9
#
_cell.length_a   1.000
_cell.length_b   1.000
_cell.length_c   1.000
_cell.angle_alpha   90.00
_cell.angle_beta   90.00
_cell.angle_gamma   90.00
#
_symmetry.space_group_name_H-M   'P 1'
#
loop_
_entity.id
_entity.type
_entity.pdbx_description
1 polymer ?
#
loop_
_entity_poly.entity_id
_entity_poly.type
_entity_poly.pdbx_seq_one_letter_code
_entity_poly.pdbx_strand_id
1 'polypeptide(L)'
;HSLPEVMKEFFLRGKRNLVVSGTHGKTTTSSMLAWLLRDAGKDPGFMIGGLPKNLGCGAYFPESEFNVLEGDEYDTAFFDKRSKFLHYLPDCVIVNNIEFDHADIYNSLDEIKLTFKRLLNIVPRSGVAFVNGDDKNCLDVSANAPCPVTRVGFGENCDLRIENVNYEPERSSFTLGGIAYSVRMTGEFNVRNAAM
;
A
#
# COMPACT_ATOMS: atom_id res chain seq x y z
N HIS A 1 -23.16 3.83 -11.44
CA HIS A 1 -21.71 3.63 -11.27
C HIS A 1 -21.28 3.99 -9.86
N SER A 2 -20.35 3.24 -9.29
CA SER A 2 -19.66 3.57 -8.07
C SER A 2 -18.47 4.50 -8.35
N LEU A 3 -17.97 5.19 -7.31
CA LEU A 3 -16.77 6.02 -7.44
C LEU A 3 -15.56 5.21 -7.95
N PRO A 4 -15.24 4.01 -7.42
CA PRO A 4 -14.13 3.20 -7.95
C PRO A 4 -14.28 2.80 -9.42
N GLU A 5 -15.49 2.56 -9.92
CA GLU A 5 -15.74 2.30 -11.34
C GLU A 5 -15.45 3.53 -12.21
N VAL A 6 -15.91 4.71 -11.78
CA VAL A 6 -15.62 5.99 -12.48
C VAL A 6 -14.11 6.24 -12.49
N MET A 7 -13.45 6.07 -11.35
CA MET A 7 -11.99 6.21 -11.27
C MET A 7 -11.28 5.28 -12.23
N LYS A 8 -11.65 3.99 -12.23
CA LYS A 8 -11.09 2.98 -13.13
C LYS A 8 -11.12 3.42 -14.59
N GLU A 9 -12.27 3.91 -15.06
CA GLU A 9 -12.47 4.26 -16.48
C GLU A 9 -11.78 5.56 -16.88
N PHE A 10 -11.78 6.57 -16.02
CA PHE A 10 -11.34 7.92 -16.40
C PHE A 10 -9.93 8.29 -15.91
N PHE A 11 -9.41 7.65 -14.86
CA PHE A 11 -8.16 8.06 -14.23
C PHE A 11 -7.10 6.96 -14.14
N LEU A 12 -7.50 5.67 -14.14
CA LEU A 12 -6.56 4.58 -13.83
C LEU A 12 -6.14 3.77 -15.07
N ARG A 13 -6.96 3.68 -16.10
CA ARG A 13 -6.61 2.92 -17.31
C ARG A 13 -5.37 3.49 -18.01
N GLY A 14 -4.45 2.59 -18.39
CA GLY A 14 -3.22 2.94 -19.10
C GLY A 14 -2.16 3.65 -18.26
N LYS A 15 -2.38 3.71 -16.94
CA LYS A 15 -1.44 4.27 -15.96
C LYS A 15 -0.85 3.18 -15.10
N ARG A 16 0.28 3.46 -14.43
CA ARG A 16 0.88 2.60 -13.41
C ARG A 16 0.24 2.89 -12.06
N ASN A 17 -0.61 2.00 -11.61
CA ASN A 17 -1.34 2.17 -10.37
C ASN A 17 -0.62 1.44 -9.23
N LEU A 18 -0.17 2.22 -8.24
CA LEU A 18 0.51 1.78 -7.04
C LEU A 18 -0.51 1.80 -5.91
N VAL A 19 -0.94 0.62 -5.46
CA VAL A 19 -2.01 0.47 -4.47
C VAL A 19 -1.40 0.10 -3.12
N VAL A 20 -1.62 0.95 -2.12
CA VAL A 20 -1.17 0.72 -0.74
C VAL A 20 -2.34 0.21 0.09
N SER A 21 -2.24 -1.00 0.59
CA SER A 21 -3.29 -1.69 1.34
C SER A 21 -2.78 -2.25 2.67
N GLY A 22 -3.68 -2.82 3.46
CA GLY A 22 -3.41 -3.38 4.78
C GLY A 22 -4.38 -2.86 5.81
N THR A 23 -4.46 -3.49 6.96
CA THR A 23 -5.35 -3.05 8.05
C THR A 23 -4.93 -1.67 8.56
N HIS A 24 -3.63 -1.46 8.79
CA HIS A 24 -3.06 -0.23 9.34
C HIS A 24 -1.95 0.35 8.44
N GLY A 25 -1.72 1.67 8.57
CA GLY A 25 -0.62 2.36 7.91
C GLY A 25 -0.86 2.78 6.45
N LYS A 26 -1.98 2.43 5.84
CA LYS A 26 -2.34 2.76 4.45
C LYS A 26 -2.12 4.23 4.11
N THR A 27 -2.77 5.14 4.86
CA THR A 27 -2.69 6.59 4.65
C THR A 27 -1.27 7.13 4.78
N THR A 28 -0.51 6.65 5.76
CA THR A 28 0.87 7.07 5.98
C THR A 28 1.77 6.63 4.84
N THR A 29 1.74 5.35 4.48
CA THR A 29 2.57 4.78 3.41
C THR A 29 2.21 5.38 2.05
N SER A 30 0.91 5.51 1.70
CA SER A 30 0.50 6.14 0.45
C SER A 30 0.89 7.61 0.37
N SER A 31 0.81 8.34 1.49
CA SER A 31 1.26 9.75 1.56
C SER A 31 2.77 9.87 1.34
N MET A 32 3.57 9.00 1.95
CA MET A 32 5.02 8.96 1.75
C MET A 32 5.37 8.64 0.31
N LEU A 33 4.74 7.61 -0.28
CA LEU A 33 4.99 7.19 -1.66
C LEU A 33 4.62 8.29 -2.67
N ALA A 34 3.45 8.91 -2.51
CA ALA A 34 3.04 10.03 -3.37
C ALA A 34 3.97 11.22 -3.25
N TRP A 35 4.42 11.55 -2.03
CA TRP A 35 5.40 12.61 -1.79
C TRP A 35 6.75 12.30 -2.43
N LEU A 36 7.28 11.09 -2.26
CA LEU A 36 8.56 10.66 -2.86
C LEU A 36 8.53 10.74 -4.39
N LEU A 37 7.45 10.28 -5.02
CA LEU A 37 7.29 10.37 -6.48
C LEU A 37 7.20 11.83 -6.93
N ARG A 38 6.52 12.68 -6.18
CA ARG A 38 6.42 14.13 -6.47
C ARG A 38 7.77 14.82 -6.34
N ASP A 39 8.51 14.54 -5.27
CA ASP A 39 9.86 15.06 -5.04
C ASP A 39 10.85 14.60 -6.13
N ALA A 40 10.66 13.38 -6.64
CA ALA A 40 11.40 12.84 -7.79
C ALA A 40 10.94 13.40 -9.16
N GLY A 41 10.07 14.39 -9.19
CA GLY A 41 9.59 15.05 -10.42
C GLY A 41 8.61 14.23 -11.26
N LYS A 42 7.95 13.21 -10.66
CA LYS A 42 7.00 12.32 -11.40
C LYS A 42 5.56 12.84 -11.39
N ASP A 43 5.24 13.82 -10.56
CA ASP A 43 3.90 14.42 -10.39
C ASP A 43 2.76 13.39 -10.39
N PRO A 44 2.74 12.41 -9.46
CA PRO A 44 1.78 11.30 -9.50
C PRO A 44 0.36 11.78 -9.24
N GLY A 45 -0.61 11.13 -9.89
CA GLY A 45 -1.98 11.14 -9.42
C GLY A 45 -2.08 10.43 -8.07
N PHE A 46 -3.01 10.82 -7.21
CA PHE A 46 -3.24 10.11 -5.96
C PHE A 46 -4.66 10.25 -5.44
N MET A 47 -5.09 9.22 -4.68
CA MET A 47 -6.27 9.28 -3.83
C MET A 47 -5.94 8.63 -2.48
N ILE A 48 -5.99 9.43 -1.42
CA ILE A 48 -5.56 9.10 -0.06
C ILE A 48 -6.68 9.48 0.89
N GLY A 49 -7.04 8.60 1.82
CA GLY A 49 -8.15 8.77 2.75
C GLY A 49 -7.97 9.82 3.84
N GLY A 50 -6.92 10.64 3.75
CA GLY A 50 -6.61 11.73 4.66
C GLY A 50 -6.24 13.00 3.92
N LEU A 51 -5.76 14.00 4.67
CA LEU A 51 -5.20 15.23 4.14
C LEU A 51 -3.69 15.29 4.42
N PRO A 52 -2.85 14.72 3.54
CA PRO A 52 -1.40 14.77 3.73
C PRO A 52 -0.89 16.21 3.66
N LYS A 53 -0.24 16.67 4.73
CA LYS A 53 0.22 18.08 4.84
C LYS A 53 1.13 18.50 3.69
N ASN A 54 2.01 17.60 3.25
CA ASN A 54 2.97 17.87 2.17
C ASN A 54 2.32 17.91 0.78
N LEU A 55 1.17 17.26 0.60
CA LEU A 55 0.43 17.23 -0.67
C LEU A 55 -0.66 18.28 -0.76
N GLY A 56 -1.21 18.74 0.37
CA GLY A 56 -2.20 19.80 0.47
C GLY A 56 -3.63 19.39 0.10
N CYS A 57 -3.86 18.19 -0.39
CA CYS A 57 -5.18 17.64 -0.70
C CYS A 57 -5.17 16.11 -0.59
N GLY A 58 -6.36 15.49 -0.48
CA GLY A 58 -6.52 14.04 -0.40
C GLY A 58 -6.64 13.36 -1.77
N ALA A 59 -6.93 14.11 -2.83
CA ALA A 59 -7.06 13.58 -4.19
C ALA A 59 -6.55 14.59 -5.22
N TYR A 60 -5.81 14.08 -6.20
CA TYR A 60 -5.23 14.86 -7.30
C TYR A 60 -4.96 13.91 -8.47
N PHE A 61 -5.37 14.24 -9.68
CA PHE A 61 -5.19 13.42 -10.87
C PHE A 61 -4.72 14.26 -12.06
N PRO A 62 -3.39 14.52 -12.16
CA PRO A 62 -2.79 15.21 -13.30
C PRO A 62 -2.60 14.28 -14.51
N GLU A 63 -2.11 14.83 -15.60
CA GLU A 63 -1.55 14.07 -16.69
C GLU A 63 -0.21 13.44 -16.26
N SER A 64 -0.26 12.25 -15.67
CA SER A 64 0.89 11.50 -15.15
C SER A 64 0.84 10.04 -15.52
N GLU A 65 2.00 9.40 -15.61
CA GLU A 65 2.14 7.94 -15.77
C GLU A 65 1.73 7.18 -14.50
N PHE A 66 1.90 7.78 -13.32
CA PHE A 66 1.74 7.11 -12.02
C PHE A 66 0.50 7.57 -11.27
N ASN A 67 -0.15 6.62 -10.61
CA ASN A 67 -1.14 6.91 -9.57
C ASN A 67 -0.76 6.18 -8.27
N VAL A 68 -0.94 6.84 -7.12
CA VAL A 68 -0.83 6.25 -5.78
C VAL A 68 -2.22 6.21 -5.15
N LEU A 69 -2.69 5.03 -4.84
CA LEU A 69 -4.06 4.81 -4.35
C LEU A 69 -4.04 4.16 -2.98
N GLU A 70 -4.72 4.75 -2.02
CA GLU A 70 -5.00 4.08 -0.76
C GLU A 70 -6.04 2.98 -0.99
N GLY A 71 -5.61 1.74 -0.82
CA GLY A 71 -6.41 0.53 -1.07
C GLY A 71 -7.27 0.19 0.13
N ASP A 72 -8.53 0.60 0.08
CA ASP A 72 -9.52 0.33 1.12
C ASP A 72 -10.20 -1.02 0.87
N GLU A 73 -10.26 -1.86 1.91
CA GLU A 73 -10.90 -3.16 1.93
C GLU A 73 -12.44 -3.11 2.07
N TYR A 74 -13.02 -1.94 2.35
CA TYR A 74 -14.46 -1.76 2.46
C TYR A 74 -15.20 -1.95 1.14
N ASP A 75 -16.49 -2.28 1.26
CA ASP A 75 -17.41 -2.39 0.12
C ASP A 75 -17.33 -1.19 -0.82
N THR A 76 -17.35 -1.46 -2.12
CA THR A 76 -17.32 -0.45 -3.17
C THR A 76 -18.56 0.45 -3.14
N ALA A 77 -19.75 -0.16 -2.96
CA ALA A 77 -21.04 0.52 -2.89
C ALA A 77 -22.09 -0.39 -2.26
N PHE A 78 -23.27 0.14 -2.01
CA PHE A 78 -24.41 -0.65 -1.52
C PHE A 78 -24.74 -1.85 -2.45
N PHE A 79 -24.62 -1.67 -3.74
CA PHE A 79 -24.91 -2.68 -4.77
C PHE A 79 -23.67 -3.47 -5.23
N ASP A 80 -22.47 -3.14 -4.77
CA ASP A 80 -21.22 -3.85 -5.06
C ASP A 80 -20.46 -4.11 -3.77
N LYS A 81 -20.51 -5.35 -3.31
CA LYS A 81 -19.90 -5.83 -2.06
C LYS A 81 -18.43 -6.22 -2.20
N ARG A 82 -17.82 -5.98 -3.37
CA ARG A 82 -16.38 -6.14 -3.55
C ARG A 82 -15.64 -4.99 -2.91
N SER A 83 -14.44 -5.26 -2.41
CA SER A 83 -13.57 -4.21 -1.86
C SER A 83 -13.16 -3.20 -2.94
N LYS A 84 -13.08 -1.93 -2.57
CA LYS A 84 -12.77 -0.81 -3.49
C LYS A 84 -11.50 -1.04 -4.30
N PHE A 85 -10.45 -1.56 -3.68
CA PHE A 85 -9.16 -1.78 -4.33
C PHE A 85 -9.21 -2.78 -5.50
N LEU A 86 -10.23 -3.64 -5.61
CA LEU A 86 -10.38 -4.56 -6.73
C LEU A 86 -10.69 -3.85 -8.07
N HIS A 87 -11.07 -2.58 -7.99
CA HIS A 87 -11.29 -1.74 -9.17
C HIS A 87 -10.04 -0.95 -9.62
N TYR A 88 -8.95 -0.97 -8.85
CA TYR A 88 -7.83 -0.02 -8.99
C TYR A 88 -6.77 -0.42 -10.03
N LEU A 89 -6.93 -1.57 -10.70
CA LEU A 89 -6.00 -2.02 -11.77
C LEU A 89 -4.53 -1.96 -11.32
N PRO A 90 -4.13 -2.61 -10.22
CA PRO A 90 -2.80 -2.44 -9.65
C PRO A 90 -1.69 -3.03 -10.53
N ASP A 91 -0.62 -2.26 -10.74
CA ASP A 91 0.67 -2.75 -11.25
C ASP A 91 1.63 -3.06 -10.11
N CYS A 92 1.50 -2.32 -9.01
CA CYS A 92 2.23 -2.55 -7.77
C CYS A 92 1.25 -2.54 -6.59
N VAL A 93 1.42 -3.50 -5.69
CA VAL A 93 0.66 -3.56 -4.44
C VAL A 93 1.62 -3.55 -3.27
N ILE A 94 1.32 -2.73 -2.26
CA ILE A 94 1.94 -2.78 -0.94
C ILE A 94 0.91 -3.32 0.04
N VAL A 95 1.28 -4.34 0.84
CA VAL A 95 0.44 -4.89 1.92
C VAL A 95 1.17 -4.72 3.25
N ASN A 96 0.78 -3.69 4.02
CA ASN A 96 1.44 -3.32 5.27
C ASN A 96 1.27 -4.35 6.40
N ASN A 97 0.06 -4.85 6.58
CA ASN A 97 -0.30 -5.83 7.61
C ASN A 97 -1.72 -6.34 7.36
N ILE A 98 -2.05 -7.49 7.94
CA ILE A 98 -3.40 -8.07 7.88
C ILE A 98 -3.78 -8.55 9.26
N GLU A 99 -4.71 -7.84 9.89
CA GLU A 99 -5.26 -8.17 11.20
C GLU A 99 -6.78 -8.27 11.12
N PHE A 100 -7.40 -8.90 12.13
CA PHE A 100 -8.85 -8.93 12.21
C PHE A 100 -9.35 -7.56 12.68
N ASP A 101 -9.89 -6.81 11.75
CA ASP A 101 -10.51 -5.51 11.97
C ASP A 101 -11.80 -5.42 11.15
N HIS A 102 -12.57 -4.36 11.32
CA HIS A 102 -13.81 -4.12 10.57
C HIS A 102 -14.85 -5.24 10.75
N ALA A 103 -15.14 -5.59 12.02
CA ALA A 103 -16.14 -6.61 12.39
C ALA A 103 -17.58 -6.29 11.93
N ASP A 104 -17.81 -5.10 11.42
CA ASP A 104 -19.05 -4.65 10.77
C ASP A 104 -19.24 -5.21 9.35
N ILE A 105 -18.17 -5.60 8.67
CA ILE A 105 -18.19 -6.12 7.29
C ILE A 105 -17.53 -7.50 7.13
N TYR A 106 -16.67 -7.91 8.05
CA TYR A 106 -15.99 -9.21 8.01
C TYR A 106 -16.32 -10.04 9.24
N ASN A 107 -16.72 -11.30 9.04
CA ASN A 107 -17.06 -12.21 10.12
C ASN A 107 -15.82 -12.96 10.67
N SER A 108 -14.71 -12.97 9.92
CA SER A 108 -13.51 -13.70 10.31
C SER A 108 -12.25 -13.14 9.64
N LEU A 109 -11.09 -13.45 10.21
CA LEU A 109 -9.79 -13.16 9.60
C LEU A 109 -9.63 -13.84 8.24
N ASP A 110 -10.22 -15.02 8.04
CA ASP A 110 -10.12 -15.75 6.78
C ASP A 110 -10.86 -15.04 5.64
N GLU A 111 -11.96 -14.36 5.92
CA GLU A 111 -12.66 -13.51 4.94
C GLU A 111 -11.79 -12.31 4.53
N ILE A 112 -11.12 -11.66 5.49
CA ILE A 112 -10.17 -10.58 5.23
C ILE A 112 -9.00 -11.12 4.37
N LYS A 113 -8.40 -12.23 4.76
CA LYS A 113 -7.32 -12.88 4.00
C LYS A 113 -7.73 -13.23 2.58
N LEU A 114 -8.95 -13.72 2.37
CA LEU A 114 -9.49 -14.00 1.04
C LEU A 114 -9.58 -12.72 0.20
N THR A 115 -9.94 -11.61 0.80
CA THR A 115 -10.03 -10.30 0.15
C THR A 115 -8.65 -9.82 -0.31
N PHE A 116 -7.61 -9.94 0.52
CA PHE A 116 -6.23 -9.63 0.13
C PHE A 116 -5.66 -10.61 -0.90
N LYS A 117 -6.00 -11.91 -0.83
CA LYS A 117 -5.67 -12.88 -1.91
C LYS A 117 -6.26 -12.45 -3.26
N ARG A 118 -7.51 -11.95 -3.27
CA ARG A 118 -8.14 -11.42 -4.50
C ARG A 118 -7.41 -10.19 -5.03
N LEU A 119 -6.99 -9.26 -4.15
CA LEU A 119 -6.19 -8.11 -4.54
C LEU A 119 -4.88 -8.55 -5.21
N LEU A 120 -4.13 -9.45 -4.60
CA LEU A 120 -2.87 -9.93 -5.15
C LEU A 120 -3.07 -10.69 -6.48
N ASN A 121 -4.18 -11.41 -6.63
CA ASN A 121 -4.48 -12.15 -7.86
C ASN A 121 -4.80 -11.27 -9.07
N ILE A 122 -5.17 -10.02 -8.89
CA ILE A 122 -5.38 -9.08 -10.00
C ILE A 122 -4.12 -8.30 -10.40
N VAL A 123 -3.02 -8.44 -9.65
CA VAL A 123 -1.72 -7.87 -10.04
C VAL A 123 -1.19 -8.67 -11.23
N PRO A 124 -0.83 -8.03 -12.35
CA PRO A 124 -0.30 -8.73 -13.52
C PRO A 124 1.03 -9.42 -13.20
N ARG A 125 1.40 -10.46 -13.97
CA ARG A 125 2.67 -11.16 -13.80
C ARG A 125 3.90 -10.26 -13.97
N SER A 126 3.77 -9.19 -14.72
CA SER A 126 4.79 -8.15 -14.90
C SER A 126 4.79 -7.08 -13.80
N GLY A 127 3.82 -7.12 -12.90
CA GLY A 127 3.74 -6.24 -11.73
C GLY A 127 4.57 -6.75 -10.56
N VAL A 128 4.39 -6.17 -9.38
CA VAL A 128 5.10 -6.55 -8.16
C VAL A 128 4.23 -6.36 -6.92
N ALA A 129 4.42 -7.21 -5.92
CA ALA A 129 3.84 -7.02 -4.59
C ALA A 129 4.96 -6.86 -3.54
N PHE A 130 4.89 -5.81 -2.74
CA PHE A 130 5.67 -5.65 -1.51
C PHE A 130 4.79 -6.05 -0.34
N VAL A 131 5.26 -6.94 0.51
CA VAL A 131 4.49 -7.44 1.65
C VAL A 131 5.31 -7.37 2.92
N ASN A 132 4.66 -7.09 4.05
CA ASN A 132 5.31 -7.16 5.35
C ASN A 132 5.76 -8.61 5.63
N GLY A 133 7.07 -8.82 5.60
CA GLY A 133 7.69 -10.12 5.82
C GLY A 133 7.66 -10.61 7.27
N ASP A 134 7.32 -9.72 8.22
CA ASP A 134 7.18 -10.06 9.64
C ASP A 134 5.73 -10.42 10.00
N ASP A 135 4.77 -10.22 9.08
CA ASP A 135 3.35 -10.52 9.27
C ASP A 135 2.99 -11.87 8.61
N LYS A 136 2.66 -12.85 9.44
CA LYS A 136 2.30 -14.19 8.97
C LYS A 136 1.08 -14.23 8.04
N ASN A 137 0.14 -13.30 8.19
CA ASN A 137 -1.05 -13.23 7.35
C ASN A 137 -0.70 -12.66 5.97
N CYS A 138 0.21 -11.65 5.92
CA CYS A 138 0.77 -11.14 4.66
C CYS A 138 1.52 -12.25 3.90
N LEU A 139 2.33 -13.05 4.60
CA LEU A 139 3.03 -14.20 4.00
C LEU A 139 2.05 -15.25 3.48
N ASP A 140 1.01 -15.60 4.23
CA ASP A 140 0.00 -16.57 3.79
C ASP A 140 -0.76 -16.11 2.55
N VAL A 141 -1.23 -14.85 2.52
CA VAL A 141 -2.00 -14.36 1.36
C VAL A 141 -1.15 -14.20 0.10
N SER A 142 0.14 -13.96 0.23
CA SER A 142 1.06 -13.74 -0.89
C SER A 142 1.74 -15.01 -1.41
N ALA A 143 1.63 -16.14 -0.72
CA ALA A 143 2.35 -17.37 -1.05
C ALA A 143 2.12 -17.89 -2.49
N ASN A 144 0.96 -17.62 -3.08
CA ASN A 144 0.59 -18.03 -4.44
C ASN A 144 0.23 -16.84 -5.32
N ALA A 145 0.78 -15.66 -5.05
CA ALA A 145 0.54 -14.49 -5.90
C ALA A 145 1.10 -14.71 -7.32
N PRO A 146 0.40 -14.27 -8.38
CA PRO A 146 0.83 -14.48 -9.76
C PRO A 146 2.04 -13.61 -10.16
N CYS A 147 2.31 -12.52 -9.42
CA CYS A 147 3.42 -11.60 -9.62
C CYS A 147 4.59 -11.88 -8.69
N PRO A 148 5.79 -11.34 -8.97
CA PRO A 148 6.89 -11.31 -8.01
C PRO A 148 6.48 -10.69 -6.68
N VAL A 149 6.91 -11.31 -5.57
CA VAL A 149 6.66 -10.83 -4.21
C VAL A 149 8.00 -10.50 -3.56
N THR A 150 8.10 -9.32 -2.97
CA THR A 150 9.24 -8.86 -2.18
C THR A 150 8.80 -8.68 -0.73
N ARG A 151 9.43 -9.41 0.17
CA ARG A 151 9.17 -9.32 1.61
C ARG A 151 10.04 -8.24 2.25
N VAL A 152 9.40 -7.26 2.88
CA VAL A 152 10.06 -6.14 3.56
C VAL A 152 9.79 -6.24 5.06
N GLY A 153 10.80 -6.08 5.90
CA GLY A 153 10.62 -6.15 7.34
C GLY A 153 11.92 -6.21 8.12
N PHE A 154 11.85 -6.46 9.41
CA PHE A 154 13.01 -6.56 10.32
C PHE A 154 13.56 -7.99 10.39
N GLY A 155 12.74 -8.99 10.09
CA GLY A 155 13.09 -10.40 10.19
C GLY A 155 14.17 -10.84 9.21
N GLU A 156 14.92 -11.88 9.58
CA GLU A 156 16.02 -12.43 8.76
C GLU A 156 15.55 -13.02 7.44
N ASN A 157 14.27 -13.40 7.35
CA ASN A 157 13.68 -14.01 6.15
C ASN A 157 13.10 -12.96 5.17
N CYS A 158 13.31 -11.66 5.41
CA CYS A 158 12.89 -10.60 4.50
C CYS A 158 13.89 -10.43 3.35
N ASP A 159 13.38 -10.21 2.15
CA ASP A 159 14.19 -9.96 0.96
C ASP A 159 14.84 -8.57 1.02
N LEU A 160 14.11 -7.60 1.58
CA LEU A 160 14.59 -6.27 1.95
C LEU A 160 14.49 -6.12 3.46
N ARG A 161 15.63 -6.24 4.14
CA ARG A 161 15.68 -6.17 5.59
C ARG A 161 15.90 -4.74 6.07
N ILE A 162 15.10 -4.33 7.05
CA ILE A 162 15.26 -3.07 7.78
C ILE A 162 16.32 -3.28 8.86
N GLU A 163 17.43 -2.56 8.77
CA GLU A 163 18.59 -2.72 9.64
C GLU A 163 19.04 -1.39 10.22
N ASN A 164 19.94 -1.44 11.24
CA ASN A 164 20.59 -0.27 11.84
C ASN A 164 19.61 0.84 12.24
N VAL A 165 18.47 0.42 12.83
CA VAL A 165 17.42 1.37 13.21
C VAL A 165 17.84 2.17 14.43
N ASN A 166 17.70 3.49 14.33
CA ASN A 166 17.89 4.44 15.42
C ASN A 166 16.64 5.32 15.57
N TYR A 167 16.10 5.39 16.78
CA TYR A 167 14.91 6.18 17.11
C TYR A 167 15.32 7.42 17.90
N GLU A 168 15.01 8.59 17.36
CA GLU A 168 15.16 9.88 18.00
C GLU A 168 13.76 10.50 18.24
N PRO A 169 13.61 11.52 19.09
CA PRO A 169 12.30 12.08 19.43
C PRO A 169 11.45 12.54 18.21
N GLU A 170 12.08 13.08 17.17
CA GLU A 170 11.40 13.64 16.01
C GLU A 170 11.80 12.98 14.69
N ARG A 171 12.60 11.92 14.74
CA ARG A 171 13.18 11.28 13.57
C ARG A 171 13.47 9.81 13.84
N SER A 172 13.42 9.01 12.79
CA SER A 172 14.03 7.68 12.78
C SER A 172 14.97 7.57 11.60
N SER A 173 16.06 6.82 11.77
CA SER A 173 16.96 6.44 10.68
C SER A 173 17.09 4.93 10.62
N PHE A 174 17.31 4.39 9.44
CA PHE A 174 17.46 2.96 9.20
C PHE A 174 18.20 2.72 7.89
N THR A 175 18.60 1.47 7.68
CA THR A 175 19.19 1.00 6.42
C THR A 175 18.24 0.01 5.75
N LEU A 176 18.05 0.12 4.44
CA LEU A 176 17.28 -0.82 3.62
C LEU A 176 18.05 -1.10 2.33
N GLY A 177 18.35 -2.36 2.04
CA GLY A 177 19.12 -2.73 0.85
C GLY A 177 20.51 -2.07 0.78
N GLY A 178 21.15 -1.82 1.92
CA GLY A 178 22.45 -1.14 2.02
C GLY A 178 22.41 0.38 1.91
N ILE A 179 21.23 0.98 1.72
CA ILE A 179 21.05 2.44 1.61
C ILE A 179 20.50 2.97 2.94
N ALA A 180 21.06 4.07 3.43
CA ALA A 180 20.61 4.74 4.64
C ALA A 180 19.44 5.68 4.34
N TYR A 181 18.40 5.59 5.15
CA TYR A 181 17.19 6.42 5.10
C TYR A 181 16.94 7.14 6.41
N SER A 182 16.22 8.23 6.34
CA SER A 182 15.75 8.98 7.50
C SER A 182 14.36 9.53 7.26
N VAL A 183 13.49 9.39 8.27
CA VAL A 183 12.13 9.93 8.25
C VAL A 183 11.89 10.82 9.46
N ARG A 184 11.15 11.92 9.29
CA ARG A 184 10.79 12.85 10.39
C ARG A 184 9.58 12.33 11.18
N MET A 185 9.64 11.05 11.54
CA MET A 185 8.65 10.36 12.34
C MET A 185 9.38 9.35 13.20
N THR A 186 8.91 9.12 14.42
CA THR A 186 9.53 8.16 15.34
C THR A 186 8.70 6.88 15.44
N GLY A 187 9.37 5.81 15.88
CA GLY A 187 8.76 4.52 16.18
C GLY A 187 8.83 3.50 15.06
N GLU A 188 8.85 2.23 15.47
CA GLU A 188 8.99 1.07 14.59
C GLU A 188 7.94 1.03 13.48
N PHE A 189 6.70 1.34 13.83
CA PHE A 189 5.59 1.35 12.89
C PHE A 189 5.82 2.34 11.72
N ASN A 190 6.37 3.54 12.03
CA ASN A 190 6.66 4.53 11.00
C ASN A 190 7.90 4.18 10.17
N VAL A 191 8.90 3.54 10.79
CA VAL A 191 10.05 2.99 10.04
C VAL A 191 9.57 1.92 9.06
N ARG A 192 8.70 1.02 9.49
CA ARG A 192 8.11 0.00 8.61
C ARG A 192 7.30 0.64 7.48
N ASN A 193 6.41 1.61 7.77
CA ASN A 193 5.64 2.31 6.74
C ASN A 193 6.54 3.01 5.70
N ALA A 194 7.70 3.51 6.12
CA ALA A 194 8.65 4.16 5.22
C ALA A 194 9.51 3.19 4.40
N ALA A 195 9.69 1.97 4.89
CA ALA A 195 10.47 0.92 4.23
C ALA A 195 9.65 0.14 3.20
N MET A 196 8.32 0.05 3.40
CA MET A 196 7.36 -0.58 2.49
C MET A 196 7.19 0.21 1.21
#